data_90b010448e5317de252836ab4324a352
#
_entry.id   90b010448e5317de252836ab4324a352
#
_cell.length_a   1.000
_cell.length_b   1.000
_cell.length_c   1.000
_cell.angle_alpha   90.00
_cell.angle_beta   90.00
_cell.angle_gamma   90.00
#
_symmetry.space_group_name_H-M   'P 1'
#
loop_
_entity.id
_entity.type
_entity.pdbx_description
1 polymer ?
#
loop_
_entity_poly.entity_id
_entity_poly.type
_entity_poly.pdbx_seq_one_letter_code
_entity_poly.pdbx_strand_id
1 'polypeptide(L)'
;VLQRVSEASVTIDENVKSSIEKGFLILVGIEAEDTQEDIEWLCRKIINMRIFGDEDDKMNLSLKDIDGEVLIISQFTLHASTKKGNRPSFIKAAKPEVAIPLYEAFIKEFEKQFEKEIGTGEFGADMKVSLLNDGPVTIIIDSKKRD
;
A
#
# COMPACT_ATOMS: atom_id res chain seq x y z
N VAL A 1 4.51 2.16 1.45
CA VAL A 1 4.23 3.60 1.46
C VAL A 1 2.73 3.83 1.42
N LEU A 2 2.22 4.61 2.35
CA LEU A 2 0.80 4.96 2.44
C LEU A 2 0.61 6.41 2.01
N GLN A 3 -0.36 6.65 1.14
CA GLN A 3 -0.84 7.99 0.83
C GLN A 3 -2.27 8.11 1.31
N ARG A 4 -2.56 9.09 2.16
CA ARG A 4 -3.95 9.43 2.50
C ARG A 4 -4.55 10.15 1.30
N VAL A 5 -5.68 9.65 0.81
CA VAL A 5 -6.30 10.15 -0.42
C VAL A 5 -7.77 10.48 -0.24
N SER A 6 -8.27 11.44 -1.04
CA SER A 6 -9.70 11.69 -1.19
C SER A 6 -10.31 10.74 -2.22
N GLU A 7 -9.50 10.34 -3.21
CA GLU A 7 -9.86 9.35 -4.22
C GLU A 7 -8.59 8.80 -4.86
N ALA A 8 -8.66 7.59 -5.39
CA ALA A 8 -7.59 6.99 -6.17
C ALA A 8 -8.16 5.94 -7.13
N SER A 9 -7.44 5.68 -8.20
CA SER A 9 -7.81 4.65 -9.17
C SER A 9 -6.59 4.09 -9.86
N VAL A 10 -6.73 2.89 -10.41
CA VAL A 10 -5.70 2.26 -11.24
C VAL A 10 -6.33 1.84 -12.56
N THR A 11 -5.65 2.21 -13.64
CA THR A 11 -6.05 1.91 -15.01
C THR A 11 -5.03 0.99 -15.66
N ILE A 12 -5.51 -0.08 -16.29
CA ILE A 12 -4.69 -1.07 -17.00
C ILE A 12 -5.31 -1.24 -18.38
N ASP A 13 -4.49 -1.12 -19.43
CA ASP A 13 -4.94 -1.21 -20.83
C ASP A 13 -6.16 -0.34 -21.11
N GLU A 14 -6.09 0.91 -20.68
CA GLU A 14 -7.12 1.94 -20.86
C GLU A 14 -8.43 1.69 -20.11
N ASN A 15 -8.49 0.65 -19.26
CA ASN A 15 -9.67 0.34 -18.45
C ASN A 15 -9.37 0.53 -16.96
N VAL A 16 -10.29 1.18 -16.25
CA VAL A 16 -10.18 1.33 -14.81
C VAL A 16 -10.43 -0.02 -14.15
N LYS A 17 -9.39 -0.57 -13.52
CA LYS A 17 -9.49 -1.86 -12.82
C LYS A 17 -10.12 -1.71 -11.44
N SER A 18 -9.72 -0.68 -10.71
CA SER A 18 -10.22 -0.40 -9.35
C SER A 18 -10.22 1.09 -9.10
N SER A 19 -11.19 1.55 -8.32
CA SER A 19 -11.23 2.93 -7.84
C SER A 19 -11.75 2.95 -6.42
N ILE A 20 -11.28 3.94 -5.65
CA ILE A 20 -11.70 4.16 -4.27
C ILE A 20 -11.99 5.63 -4.03
N GLU A 21 -12.79 5.88 -3.00
CA GLU A 21 -12.98 7.21 -2.43
C GLU A 21 -12.01 7.40 -1.26
N LYS A 22 -12.37 8.15 -0.23
CA LYS A 22 -11.53 8.50 0.91
C LYS A 22 -10.91 7.27 1.58
N GLY A 23 -9.62 7.31 1.79
CA GLY A 23 -8.89 6.25 2.45
C GLY A 23 -7.40 6.25 2.13
N PHE A 24 -6.84 5.07 1.83
CA PHE A 24 -5.42 4.91 1.51
C PHE A 24 -5.18 4.37 0.11
N LEU A 25 -4.21 4.96 -0.57
CA LEU A 25 -3.45 4.29 -1.62
C LEU A 25 -2.21 3.68 -0.93
N ILE A 26 -2.04 2.37 -1.06
CA ILE A 26 -0.93 1.64 -0.45
C ILE A 26 -0.03 1.09 -1.53
N LEU A 27 1.24 1.48 -1.50
CA LEU A 27 2.28 0.91 -2.37
C LEU A 27 3.05 -0.11 -1.54
N VAL A 28 3.11 -1.35 -2.01
CA VAL A 28 3.73 -2.47 -1.29
C VAL A 28 4.96 -2.95 -2.01
N GLY A 29 6.10 -2.90 -1.30
CA GLY A 29 7.35 -3.51 -1.75
C GLY A 29 7.64 -4.76 -0.92
N ILE A 30 8.14 -5.80 -1.57
CA ILE A 30 8.41 -7.10 -0.93
C ILE A 30 9.86 -7.50 -1.14
N GLU A 31 10.50 -7.94 -0.06
CA GLU A 31 11.84 -8.53 -0.08
C GLU A 31 11.75 -10.05 0.05
N ALA A 32 12.80 -10.75 -0.37
CA ALA A 32 12.81 -12.21 -0.37
C ALA A 32 12.67 -12.82 1.04
N GLU A 33 13.09 -12.09 2.06
CA GLU A 33 13.06 -12.55 3.46
C GLU A 33 11.77 -12.25 4.19
N ASP A 34 10.82 -11.61 3.52
CA ASP A 34 9.53 -11.29 4.15
C ASP A 34 8.72 -12.56 4.41
N THR A 35 7.98 -12.55 5.51
CA THR A 35 7.20 -13.69 5.99
C THR A 35 5.76 -13.26 6.31
N GLN A 36 4.94 -14.24 6.63
CA GLN A 36 3.55 -14.01 7.04
C GLN A 36 3.48 -13.09 8.27
N GLU A 37 4.46 -13.15 9.17
CA GLU A 37 4.50 -12.29 10.35
C GLU A 37 4.63 -10.80 9.95
N ASP A 38 5.46 -10.51 8.95
CA ASP A 38 5.58 -9.14 8.41
C ASP A 38 4.24 -8.65 7.85
N ILE A 39 3.56 -9.51 7.12
CA ILE A 39 2.25 -9.22 6.52
C ILE A 39 1.22 -8.91 7.60
N GLU A 40 1.10 -9.76 8.59
CA GLU A 40 0.12 -9.61 9.67
C GLU A 40 0.37 -8.32 10.47
N TRP A 41 1.63 -8.04 10.76
CA TRP A 41 2.01 -6.83 11.49
C TRP A 41 1.67 -5.56 10.70
N LEU A 42 2.03 -5.52 9.42
CA LEU A 42 1.74 -4.36 8.57
C LEU A 42 0.25 -4.12 8.41
N CYS A 43 -0.52 -5.16 8.13
CA CYS A 43 -1.97 -5.04 7.98
C CYS A 43 -2.61 -4.47 9.24
N ARG A 44 -2.26 -5.02 10.40
CA ARG A 44 -2.77 -4.55 11.67
C ARG A 44 -2.39 -3.09 11.93
N LYS A 45 -1.14 -2.74 11.65
CA LYS A 45 -0.65 -1.37 11.86
C LYS A 45 -1.38 -0.37 10.96
N ILE A 46 -1.51 -0.68 9.68
CA ILE A 46 -2.13 0.21 8.70
C ILE A 46 -3.62 0.44 9.02
N ILE A 47 -4.35 -0.62 9.33
CA ILE A 47 -5.79 -0.55 9.58
C ILE A 47 -6.10 0.29 10.84
N ASN A 48 -5.22 0.21 11.83
CA ASN A 48 -5.46 0.88 13.12
C ASN A 48 -4.75 2.23 13.27
N MET A 49 -3.95 2.62 12.29
CA MET A 49 -3.23 3.89 12.35
C MET A 49 -4.21 5.07 12.31
N ARG A 50 -4.06 5.98 13.27
CA ARG A 50 -5.00 7.07 13.51
C ARG A 50 -4.51 8.36 12.83
N ILE A 51 -4.66 8.44 11.52
CA ILE A 51 -4.20 9.57 10.71
C ILE A 51 -5.28 10.25 9.89
N PHE A 52 -6.55 9.97 10.20
CA PHE A 52 -7.68 10.69 9.61
C PHE A 52 -8.21 11.72 10.61
N GLY A 53 -8.70 12.85 10.08
CA GLY A 53 -9.16 13.95 10.91
C GLY A 53 -10.42 13.64 11.71
N ASP A 54 -10.43 14.04 12.98
CA ASP A 54 -11.61 14.01 13.83
C ASP A 54 -12.40 15.32 13.70
N GLU A 55 -13.39 15.53 14.58
CA GLU A 55 -14.23 16.73 14.60
C GLU A 55 -13.43 18.03 14.80
N ASP A 56 -12.28 17.93 15.47
CA ASP A 56 -11.37 19.06 15.72
C ASP A 56 -10.27 19.16 14.66
N ASP A 57 -10.39 18.40 13.57
CA ASP A 57 -9.40 18.32 12.48
C ASP A 57 -8.03 17.82 12.95
N LYS A 58 -8.02 16.98 13.97
CA LYS A 58 -6.79 16.35 14.48
C LYS A 58 -6.70 14.90 13.99
N MET A 59 -5.49 14.44 13.69
CA MET A 59 -5.24 13.06 13.28
C MET A 59 -5.51 12.11 14.44
N ASN A 60 -6.71 11.57 14.50
CA ASN A 60 -7.19 10.78 15.62
C ASN A 60 -8.03 9.56 15.22
N LEU A 61 -8.51 9.51 13.99
CA LEU A 61 -9.38 8.43 13.53
C LEU A 61 -8.61 7.46 12.62
N SER A 62 -8.96 6.17 12.75
CA SER A 62 -8.40 5.12 11.93
C SER A 62 -9.18 4.95 10.63
N LEU A 63 -8.66 4.10 9.75
CA LEU A 63 -9.32 3.72 8.50
C LEU A 63 -10.72 3.13 8.77
N LYS A 64 -10.85 2.27 9.79
CA LYS A 64 -12.15 1.71 10.19
C LYS A 64 -13.11 2.75 10.75
N ASP A 65 -12.60 3.69 11.54
CA ASP A 65 -13.42 4.74 12.14
C ASP A 65 -14.13 5.60 11.09
N ILE A 66 -13.45 5.87 9.97
CA ILE A 66 -14.03 6.70 8.89
C ILE A 66 -14.75 5.88 7.82
N ASP A 67 -14.85 4.57 7.98
CA ASP A 67 -15.35 3.66 6.96
C ASP A 67 -14.65 3.89 5.60
N GLY A 68 -13.33 4.00 5.67
CA GLY A 68 -12.50 4.32 4.50
C GLY A 68 -12.34 3.15 3.55
N GLU A 69 -11.77 3.46 2.40
CA GLU A 69 -11.48 2.49 1.34
C GLU A 69 -9.97 2.37 1.11
N VAL A 70 -9.55 1.29 0.46
CA VAL A 70 -8.13 0.99 0.25
C VAL A 70 -7.89 0.49 -1.16
N LEU A 71 -6.84 1.03 -1.78
CA LEU A 71 -6.32 0.55 -3.06
C LEU A 71 -4.87 0.11 -2.85
N ILE A 72 -4.60 -1.18 -3.06
CA ILE A 72 -3.27 -1.76 -2.87
C ILE A 72 -2.61 -2.03 -4.21
N ILE A 73 -1.42 -1.47 -4.40
CA ILE A 73 -0.62 -1.57 -5.62
C ILE A 73 0.75 -2.16 -5.28
N SER A 74 1.18 -3.20 -5.98
CA SER A 74 2.54 -3.71 -5.84
C SER A 74 3.53 -2.71 -6.44
N GLN A 75 4.66 -2.48 -5.74
CA GLN A 75 5.64 -1.47 -6.15
C GLN A 75 7.05 -1.94 -5.78
N PHE A 76 7.65 -2.80 -6.62
CA PHE A 76 8.99 -3.34 -6.33
C PHE A 76 10.06 -2.24 -6.28
N THR A 77 9.85 -1.13 -6.99
CA THR A 77 10.81 -0.03 -7.04
C THR A 77 10.98 0.70 -5.70
N LEU A 78 10.16 0.38 -4.69
CA LEU A 78 10.39 0.88 -3.32
C LEU A 78 11.73 0.38 -2.77
N HIS A 79 12.22 -0.76 -3.26
CA HIS A 79 13.51 -1.32 -2.88
C HIS A 79 14.62 -0.91 -3.86
N ALA A 80 14.58 0.35 -4.31
CA ALA A 80 15.60 0.91 -5.18
C ALA A 80 16.84 1.30 -4.39
N SER A 81 18.00 1.05 -4.98
CA SER A 81 19.27 1.63 -4.51
C SER A 81 19.78 2.59 -5.56
N THR A 82 20.03 3.82 -5.14
CA THR A 82 20.58 4.88 -6.01
C THR A 82 22.02 5.23 -5.61
N LYS A 83 22.66 4.36 -4.85
CA LYS A 83 23.99 4.59 -4.29
C LYS A 83 25.09 4.73 -5.36
N LYS A 84 24.98 3.98 -6.45
CA LYS A 84 25.99 3.97 -7.52
C LYS A 84 25.37 4.43 -8.84
N GLY A 85 25.87 5.56 -9.35
CA GLY A 85 25.45 6.07 -10.66
C GLY A 85 23.99 6.50 -10.70
N ASN A 86 23.51 6.71 -11.92
CA ASN A 86 22.18 7.26 -12.16
C ASN A 86 21.12 6.21 -12.53
N ARG A 87 21.53 4.96 -12.67
CA ARG A 87 20.61 3.86 -12.94
C ARG A 87 20.30 3.14 -11.63
N PRO A 88 19.04 3.21 -11.13
CA PRO A 88 18.70 2.52 -9.88
C PRO A 88 18.87 1.02 -9.99
N SER A 89 19.28 0.40 -8.88
CA SER A 89 19.35 -1.06 -8.74
C SER A 89 18.17 -1.54 -7.91
N PHE A 90 17.54 -2.64 -8.32
CA PHE A 90 16.39 -3.23 -7.64
C PHE A 90 16.67 -4.64 -7.13
N ILE A 91 17.94 -4.98 -6.91
CA ILE A 91 18.34 -6.34 -6.49
C ILE A 91 17.80 -6.74 -5.12
N LYS A 92 17.40 -5.77 -4.27
CA LYS A 92 16.81 -6.06 -2.97
C LYS A 92 15.34 -6.46 -3.07
N ALA A 93 14.67 -6.12 -4.17
CA ALA A 93 13.30 -6.51 -4.38
C ALA A 93 13.20 -8.02 -4.60
N ALA A 94 12.19 -8.66 -4.01
CA ALA A 94 11.94 -10.07 -4.26
C ALA A 94 11.59 -10.30 -5.73
N LYS A 95 12.03 -11.44 -6.26
CA LYS A 95 11.68 -11.84 -7.62
C LYS A 95 10.21 -12.27 -7.68
N PRO A 96 9.57 -12.22 -8.86
CA PRO A 96 8.14 -12.55 -8.99
C PRO A 96 7.71 -13.88 -8.34
N GLU A 97 8.53 -14.93 -8.43
CA GLU A 97 8.22 -16.25 -7.85
C GLU A 97 8.04 -16.19 -6.33
N VAL A 98 8.66 -15.23 -5.65
CA VAL A 98 8.53 -15.02 -4.22
C VAL A 98 7.55 -13.88 -3.94
N ALA A 99 7.62 -12.80 -4.70
CA ALA A 99 6.82 -11.60 -4.47
C ALA A 99 5.32 -11.83 -4.71
N ILE A 100 4.94 -12.56 -5.76
CA ILE A 100 3.53 -12.77 -6.09
C ILE A 100 2.77 -13.49 -4.97
N PRO A 101 3.25 -14.63 -4.44
CA PRO A 101 2.56 -15.29 -3.33
C PRO A 101 2.45 -14.41 -2.08
N LEU A 102 3.48 -13.64 -1.76
CA LEU A 102 3.47 -12.75 -0.60
C LEU A 102 2.54 -11.56 -0.82
N TYR A 103 2.50 -11.01 -2.01
CA TYR A 103 1.57 -9.94 -2.36
C TYR A 103 0.12 -10.42 -2.23
N GLU A 104 -0.19 -11.60 -2.76
CA GLU A 104 -1.52 -12.19 -2.64
C GLU A 104 -1.89 -12.47 -1.18
N ALA A 105 -0.93 -12.96 -0.40
CA ALA A 105 -1.12 -13.18 1.03
C ALA A 105 -1.38 -11.87 1.78
N PHE A 106 -0.71 -10.78 1.39
CA PHE A 106 -0.94 -9.45 1.95
C PHE A 106 -2.36 -8.97 1.70
N ILE A 107 -2.83 -9.09 0.47
CA ILE A 107 -4.21 -8.70 0.11
C ILE A 107 -5.21 -9.50 0.93
N LYS A 108 -5.03 -10.81 1.00
CA LYS A 108 -5.92 -11.71 1.73
C LYS A 108 -5.96 -11.40 3.23
N GLU A 109 -4.80 -11.17 3.82
CA GLU A 109 -4.70 -10.83 5.26
C GLU A 109 -5.33 -9.45 5.52
N PHE A 110 -5.11 -8.49 4.61
CA PHE A 110 -5.69 -7.16 4.75
C PHE A 110 -7.21 -7.23 4.72
N GLU A 111 -7.80 -7.93 3.77
CA GLU A 111 -9.25 -8.12 3.69
C GLU A 111 -9.81 -8.81 4.93
N LYS A 112 -9.09 -9.81 5.44
CA LYS A 112 -9.49 -10.54 6.65
C LYS A 112 -9.56 -9.61 7.87
N GLN A 113 -8.54 -8.78 8.08
CA GLN A 113 -8.48 -7.88 9.23
C GLN A 113 -9.39 -6.67 9.07
N PHE A 114 -9.51 -6.17 7.85
CA PHE A 114 -10.30 -4.98 7.54
C PHE A 114 -11.79 -5.26 7.46
N GLU A 115 -12.14 -6.51 7.14
CA GLU A 115 -13.55 -6.98 7.02
C GLU A 115 -14.33 -6.22 5.93
N LYS A 116 -13.65 -5.82 4.87
CA LYS A 116 -14.21 -5.06 3.76
C LYS A 116 -13.39 -5.38 2.51
N GLU A 117 -14.04 -5.37 1.35
CA GLU A 117 -13.33 -5.52 0.08
C GLU A 117 -12.38 -4.36 -0.16
N ILE A 118 -11.29 -4.63 -0.84
CA ILE A 118 -10.28 -3.64 -1.19
C ILE A 118 -10.07 -3.62 -2.70
N GLY A 119 -9.63 -2.48 -3.22
CA GLY A 119 -9.20 -2.37 -4.60
C GLY A 119 -7.76 -2.83 -4.74
N THR A 120 -7.43 -3.42 -5.87
CA THR A 120 -6.08 -3.87 -6.20
C THR A 120 -5.74 -3.56 -7.64
N GLY A 121 -4.43 -3.44 -7.92
CA GLY A 121 -3.93 -3.45 -9.28
C GLY A 121 -3.69 -4.88 -9.75
N GLU A 122 -2.76 -5.04 -10.68
CA GLU A 122 -2.34 -6.34 -11.19
C GLU A 122 -0.81 -6.39 -11.12
N PHE A 123 -0.29 -7.42 -10.45
CA PHE A 123 1.15 -7.56 -10.30
C PHE A 123 1.84 -7.66 -11.66
N GLY A 124 2.85 -6.83 -11.87
CA GLY A 124 3.66 -6.82 -13.09
C GLY A 124 3.05 -6.09 -14.28
N ALA A 125 1.81 -5.60 -14.17
CA ALA A 125 1.18 -4.85 -15.26
C ALA A 125 1.69 -3.41 -15.32
N ASP A 126 1.56 -2.79 -16.50
CA ASP A 126 1.73 -1.34 -16.63
C ASP A 126 0.47 -0.67 -16.09
N MET A 127 0.60 0.00 -14.95
CA MET A 127 -0.52 0.61 -14.25
C MET A 127 -0.42 2.13 -14.25
N LYS A 128 -1.51 2.78 -14.65
CA LYS A 128 -1.65 4.23 -14.51
C LYS A 128 -2.42 4.47 -13.22
N VAL A 129 -1.73 4.96 -12.20
CA VAL A 129 -2.32 5.19 -10.89
C VAL A 129 -2.62 6.68 -10.72
N SER A 130 -3.89 6.98 -10.57
CA SER A 130 -4.37 8.35 -10.35
C SER A 130 -4.81 8.48 -8.89
N LEU A 131 -4.47 9.60 -8.26
CA LEU A 131 -4.84 9.83 -6.87
C LEU A 131 -4.91 11.32 -6.57
N LEU A 132 -5.74 11.64 -5.58
CA LEU A 132 -5.77 12.98 -5.01
C LEU A 132 -5.28 12.88 -3.57
N ASN A 133 -4.05 13.35 -3.33
CA ASN A 133 -3.47 13.40 -2.00
C ASN A 133 -4.27 14.34 -1.11
N ASP A 134 -4.59 13.87 0.08
CA ASP A 134 -5.33 14.64 1.06
C ASP A 134 -4.41 15.03 2.21
N GLY A 135 -4.04 16.31 2.22
CA GLY A 135 -3.17 16.87 3.25
C GLY A 135 -1.95 17.61 2.71
N PRO A 136 -0.94 17.03 2.05
CA PRO A 136 -0.72 15.59 1.88
C PRO A 136 -0.26 14.91 3.18
N VAL A 137 -0.53 13.62 3.29
CA VAL A 137 -0.03 12.77 4.38
C VAL A 137 0.53 11.50 3.77
N THR A 138 1.82 11.31 3.94
CA THR A 138 2.58 10.17 3.42
C THR A 138 3.28 9.48 4.57
N ILE A 139 3.05 8.19 4.74
CA ILE A 139 3.68 7.41 5.80
C ILE A 139 4.45 6.24 5.17
N ILE A 140 5.69 6.09 5.61
CA ILE A 140 6.55 4.98 5.18
C ILE A 140 6.67 4.03 6.36
N ILE A 141 6.33 2.75 6.14
CA ILE A 141 6.44 1.72 7.18
C ILE A 141 7.28 0.57 6.64
N ASP A 142 8.27 0.17 7.43
CA ASP A 142 9.11 -0.98 7.11
C ASP A 142 9.00 -1.99 8.24
N SER A 143 8.50 -3.18 7.95
CA SER A 143 8.29 -4.24 8.95
C SER A 143 9.60 -4.72 9.57
N LYS A 144 10.73 -4.49 8.90
CA LYS A 144 12.07 -4.84 9.40
C LYS A 144 12.70 -3.72 10.25
N LYS A 145 12.11 -2.53 10.22
CA LYS A 145 12.57 -1.37 10.99
C LYS A 145 11.35 -0.68 11.62
N ARG A 146 10.87 -1.28 12.67
CA ARG A 146 9.61 -0.89 13.34
C ARG A 146 9.80 0.26 14.34
N ASP A 147 10.44 1.32 13.92
CA ASP A 147 10.71 2.52 14.74
C ASP A 147 9.74 3.67 14.49
#